data_1b1560641ead6848aae7b4b127650fa2
#
_entry.id   1b1560641ead6848aae7b4b127650fa2
#
_cell.length_a   1.000
_cell.length_b   1.000
_cell.length_c   1.000
_cell.angle_alpha   90.00
_cell.angle_beta   90.00
_cell.angle_gamma   90.00
#
_symmetry.space_group_name_H-M   'P 1'
#
loop_
_entity.id
_entity.type
_entity.pdbx_description
1 polymer ?
#
loop_
_entity_poly.entity_id
_entity_poly.type
_entity_poly.pdbx_seq_one_letter_code
_entity_poly.pdbx_strand_id
1 'polypeptide(L)'
;MEKEKKGRAIALLPIGVFLIIFLGAGIVFKDFYAMPAIAAFLIALFVAFLQNKELSFNKKIEVIAKGVGEENIITMSLIFLCAGGFSGAVTAAGGVDSTVNLGLSLIPAHFAVAGLFLIGCFISVSMGTSMGTIAALAPIAVGISEKTGFALSICIGAVVCGAMFGDNLSMISDTTIAAVKTQGCEMKDKFKANFFIVLPAAIITVLIFWFVTRNMNFHLEENLSYSLWEVLPYMVVLLGALIGINVFVVLISGIVISLIVGVSMGHIALSEMFQVVGNGVTSIYDITVISIIVACIVSLVKEHGGIQFILNLIKSKINGRRGAEFGIALLALFVDACTANNTVAIVMTGPIAKEISEEFDVDPRRSASLLDMFTSVGQGIIPYGAQLLSAATLTGLTPLQIIPNLYYPLLMGVCGVLTIIFRPQSKKLQ
;
A
#
# COMPACT_ATOMS: atom_id res chain seq x y z
N MET A 1 -3.05 23.01 26.91
CA MET A 1 -4.29 23.05 26.07
C MET A 1 -3.88 23.61 24.70
N GLU A 2 -3.66 22.75 23.71
CA GLU A 2 -3.54 23.20 22.32
C GLU A 2 -4.88 23.80 21.91
N LYS A 3 -4.85 25.04 21.38
CA LYS A 3 -6.05 25.66 20.81
C LYS A 3 -6.56 24.76 19.70
N GLU A 4 -7.80 24.27 19.81
CA GLU A 4 -8.49 23.58 18.73
C GLU A 4 -8.35 24.38 17.44
N LYS A 5 -7.64 23.82 16.47
CA LYS A 5 -7.45 24.46 15.17
C LYS A 5 -8.80 24.50 14.46
N LYS A 6 -9.25 25.70 14.05
CA LYS A 6 -10.46 25.83 13.23
C LYS A 6 -10.27 25.09 11.90
N GLY A 7 -11.18 24.18 11.56
CA GLY A 7 -11.19 23.51 10.26
C GLY A 7 -11.36 24.50 9.11
N ARG A 8 -10.50 24.44 8.09
CA ARG A 8 -10.50 25.33 6.92
C ARG A 8 -10.51 24.52 5.63
N ALA A 9 -11.60 24.54 4.87
CA ALA A 9 -11.71 23.84 3.57
C ALA A 9 -10.61 24.24 2.58
N ILE A 10 -10.25 25.52 2.56
CA ILE A 10 -9.21 26.05 1.66
C ILE A 10 -7.84 25.37 1.87
N ALA A 11 -7.58 24.84 3.06
CA ALA A 11 -6.35 24.13 3.36
C ALA A 11 -6.18 22.83 2.54
N LEU A 12 -7.26 22.27 1.98
CA LEU A 12 -7.24 21.09 1.11
C LEU A 12 -6.91 21.44 -0.35
N LEU A 13 -6.80 22.72 -0.71
CA LEU A 13 -6.52 23.16 -2.07
C LEU A 13 -5.26 22.52 -2.69
N PRO A 14 -4.14 22.33 -1.98
CA PRO A 14 -2.96 21.66 -2.56
C PRO A 14 -3.27 20.26 -3.10
N ILE A 15 -4.05 19.48 -2.35
CA ILE A 15 -4.48 18.12 -2.77
C ILE A 15 -5.40 18.22 -3.99
N GLY A 16 -6.35 19.16 -3.97
CA GLY A 16 -7.23 19.41 -5.12
C GLY A 16 -6.46 19.83 -6.38
N VAL A 17 -5.46 20.71 -6.24
CA VAL A 17 -4.58 21.13 -7.35
C VAL A 17 -3.80 19.96 -7.91
N PHE A 18 -3.21 19.12 -7.05
CA PHE A 18 -2.53 17.90 -7.50
C PHE A 18 -3.46 17.02 -8.34
N LEU A 19 -4.66 16.71 -7.83
CA LEU A 19 -5.62 15.84 -8.53
C LEU A 19 -6.06 16.44 -9.87
N ILE A 20 -6.35 17.74 -9.91
CA ILE A 20 -6.76 18.42 -11.14
C ILE A 20 -5.64 18.39 -12.19
N ILE A 21 -4.41 18.68 -11.79
CA ILE A 21 -3.27 18.70 -12.72
C ILE A 21 -2.93 17.29 -13.19
N PHE A 22 -2.79 16.33 -12.26
CA PHE A 22 -2.37 14.96 -12.58
C PHE A 22 -3.41 14.22 -13.41
N LEU A 23 -4.66 14.18 -12.96
CA LEU A 23 -5.74 13.52 -13.69
C LEU A 23 -6.15 14.32 -14.93
N GLY A 24 -6.19 15.65 -14.84
CA GLY A 24 -6.50 16.53 -15.97
C GLY A 24 -5.50 16.39 -17.11
N ALA A 25 -4.21 16.38 -16.82
CA ALA A 25 -3.18 16.14 -17.83
C ALA A 25 -3.35 14.75 -18.48
N GLY A 26 -3.54 13.70 -17.68
CA GLY A 26 -3.75 12.36 -18.21
C GLY A 26 -4.95 12.24 -19.16
N ILE A 27 -6.05 12.94 -18.86
CA ILE A 27 -7.26 12.96 -19.69
C ILE A 27 -7.04 13.80 -20.97
N VAL A 28 -6.47 15.00 -20.83
CA VAL A 28 -6.27 15.94 -21.96
C VAL A 28 -5.28 15.38 -22.97
N PHE A 29 -4.14 14.87 -22.50
CA PHE A 29 -3.10 14.34 -23.38
C PHE A 29 -3.34 12.87 -23.77
N LYS A 30 -4.37 12.21 -23.17
CA LYS A 30 -4.62 10.75 -23.31
C LYS A 30 -3.39 9.90 -22.99
N ASP A 31 -2.52 10.46 -22.17
CA ASP A 31 -1.26 9.86 -21.73
C ASP A 31 -0.98 10.29 -20.28
N PHE A 32 -1.01 9.37 -19.36
CA PHE A 32 -0.74 9.61 -17.95
C PHE A 32 0.76 9.74 -17.63
N TYR A 33 1.64 9.45 -18.61
CA TYR A 33 3.06 9.75 -18.52
C TYR A 33 3.41 11.17 -18.96
N ALA A 34 2.50 11.88 -19.65
CA ALA A 34 2.73 13.25 -20.11
C ALA A 34 3.00 14.23 -18.92
N MET A 35 2.48 13.92 -17.73
CA MET A 35 2.76 14.66 -16.50
C MET A 35 3.41 13.73 -15.47
N PRO A 36 4.73 13.83 -15.25
CA PRO A 36 5.38 13.10 -14.16
C PRO A 36 4.74 13.47 -12.81
N ALA A 37 4.38 12.45 -12.01
CA ALA A 37 3.71 12.65 -10.72
C ALA A 37 4.51 13.59 -9.79
N ILE A 38 5.84 13.48 -9.80
CA ILE A 38 6.73 14.35 -9.03
C ILE A 38 6.53 15.84 -9.35
N ALA A 39 6.34 16.19 -10.63
CA ALA A 39 6.11 17.57 -11.07
C ALA A 39 4.77 18.09 -10.54
N ALA A 40 3.70 17.30 -10.63
CA ALA A 40 2.38 17.65 -10.10
C ALA A 40 2.42 17.83 -8.58
N PHE A 41 3.15 16.99 -7.85
CA PHE A 41 3.33 17.12 -6.40
C PHE A 41 4.16 18.36 -6.03
N LEU A 42 5.19 18.73 -6.80
CA LEU A 42 5.95 19.97 -6.57
C LEU A 42 5.07 21.21 -6.74
N ILE A 43 4.18 21.22 -7.73
CA ILE A 43 3.20 22.31 -7.90
C ILE A 43 2.25 22.37 -6.69
N ALA A 44 1.74 21.22 -6.24
CA ALA A 44 0.89 21.14 -5.05
C ALA A 44 1.62 21.62 -3.78
N LEU A 45 2.88 21.25 -3.61
CA LEU A 45 3.72 21.73 -2.51
C LEU A 45 3.90 23.24 -2.57
N PHE A 46 4.14 23.81 -3.75
CA PHE A 46 4.23 25.25 -3.94
C PHE A 46 2.91 25.94 -3.51
N VAL A 47 1.76 25.41 -3.92
CA VAL A 47 0.44 25.92 -3.47
C VAL A 47 0.29 25.83 -1.95
N ALA A 48 0.73 24.74 -1.32
CA ALA A 48 0.71 24.60 0.13
C ALA A 48 1.57 25.66 0.84
N PHE A 49 2.73 26.03 0.26
CA PHE A 49 3.57 27.11 0.77
C PHE A 49 2.92 28.49 0.64
N LEU A 50 2.13 28.74 -0.40
CA LEU A 50 1.43 30.03 -0.59
C LEU A 50 0.25 30.23 0.39
N GLN A 51 -0.25 29.14 0.96
CA GLN A 51 -1.32 29.17 1.96
C GLN A 51 -0.79 29.56 3.34
N ASN A 52 -1.72 29.73 4.29
CA ASN A 52 -1.44 30.05 5.69
C ASN A 52 -0.39 31.17 5.86
N LYS A 53 -0.76 32.36 5.41
CA LYS A 53 0.11 33.56 5.45
C LYS A 53 0.45 34.02 6.88
N GLU A 54 -0.24 33.49 7.89
CA GLU A 54 0.03 33.74 9.31
C GLU A 54 1.35 33.10 9.77
N LEU A 55 1.80 32.04 9.08
CA LEU A 55 3.06 31.37 9.37
C LEU A 55 4.20 31.91 8.51
N SER A 56 5.32 32.23 9.14
CA SER A 56 6.55 32.58 8.44
C SER A 56 7.07 31.36 7.64
N PHE A 57 7.90 31.62 6.62
CA PHE A 57 8.52 30.57 5.82
C PHE A 57 9.31 29.57 6.70
N ASN A 58 10.12 30.10 7.64
CA ASN A 58 10.89 29.25 8.54
C ASN A 58 10.00 28.34 9.40
N LYS A 59 8.85 28.85 9.84
CA LYS A 59 7.91 28.03 10.62
C LYS A 59 7.27 26.94 9.79
N LYS A 60 6.99 27.19 8.48
CA LYS A 60 6.52 26.17 7.55
C LYS A 60 7.57 25.08 7.35
N ILE A 61 8.85 25.44 7.25
CA ILE A 61 9.95 24.47 7.18
C ILE A 61 10.04 23.61 8.46
N GLU A 62 9.86 24.19 9.66
CA GLU A 62 9.81 23.40 10.90
C GLU A 62 8.65 22.39 10.90
N VAL A 63 7.46 22.80 10.41
CA VAL A 63 6.29 21.90 10.28
C VAL A 63 6.59 20.74 9.33
N ILE A 64 7.16 21.03 8.18
CA ILE A 64 7.58 20.05 7.20
C ILE A 64 8.62 19.09 7.78
N ALA A 65 9.68 19.63 8.42
CA ALA A 65 10.74 18.82 8.99
C ALA A 65 10.21 17.82 10.03
N LYS A 66 9.23 18.22 10.85
CA LYS A 66 8.57 17.33 11.80
C LYS A 66 7.77 16.23 11.09
N GLY A 67 7.01 16.59 10.04
CA GLY A 67 6.20 15.63 9.31
C GLY A 67 7.02 14.63 8.49
N VAL A 68 8.07 15.09 7.82
CA VAL A 68 9.00 14.20 7.09
C VAL A 68 9.79 13.30 8.05
N GLY A 69 10.12 13.80 9.25
CA GLY A 69 10.79 13.04 10.30
C GLY A 69 9.89 12.06 11.07
N GLU A 70 8.62 11.92 10.72
CA GLU A 70 7.77 10.87 11.30
C GLU A 70 8.31 9.47 10.97
N GLU A 71 8.30 8.57 11.95
CA GLU A 71 8.86 7.22 11.86
C GLU A 71 8.37 6.46 10.62
N ASN A 72 7.07 6.56 10.31
CA ASN A 72 6.47 5.89 9.17
C ASN A 72 7.03 6.36 7.83
N ILE A 73 7.28 7.67 7.67
CA ILE A 73 7.83 8.24 6.43
C ILE A 73 9.26 7.79 6.21
N ILE A 74 10.08 7.83 7.27
CA ILE A 74 11.47 7.38 7.22
C ILE A 74 11.54 5.88 6.94
N THR A 75 10.76 5.08 7.67
CA THR A 75 10.70 3.62 7.49
C THR A 75 10.31 3.25 6.05
N MET A 76 9.26 3.86 5.52
CA MET A 76 8.78 3.64 4.16
C MET A 76 9.85 4.00 3.12
N SER A 77 10.52 5.15 3.27
CA SER A 77 11.59 5.59 2.38
C SER A 77 12.75 4.59 2.36
N LEU A 78 13.15 4.09 3.54
CA LEU A 78 14.21 3.08 3.65
C LEU A 78 13.79 1.72 3.05
N ILE A 79 12.53 1.30 3.23
CA ILE A 79 12.01 0.08 2.59
C ILE A 79 12.11 0.20 1.06
N PHE A 80 11.75 1.35 0.49
CA PHE A 80 11.89 1.57 -0.95
C PHE A 80 13.33 1.38 -1.44
N LEU A 81 14.30 2.00 -0.76
CA LEU A 81 15.71 1.87 -1.13
C LEU A 81 16.20 0.42 -1.06
N CYS A 82 15.88 -0.30 0.02
CA CYS A 82 16.22 -1.72 0.17
C CYS A 82 15.52 -2.59 -0.89
N ALA A 83 14.26 -2.29 -1.21
CA ALA A 83 13.49 -3.00 -2.21
C ALA A 83 14.07 -2.84 -3.62
N GLY A 84 14.48 -1.62 -3.98
CA GLY A 84 15.17 -1.36 -5.24
C GLY A 84 16.48 -2.11 -5.34
N GLY A 85 17.30 -2.04 -4.28
CA GLY A 85 18.55 -2.78 -4.20
C GLY A 85 18.35 -4.30 -4.35
N PHE A 86 17.34 -4.86 -3.67
CA PHE A 86 16.98 -6.28 -3.80
C PHE A 86 16.51 -6.63 -5.22
N SER A 87 15.59 -5.85 -5.78
CA SER A 87 15.09 -6.07 -7.15
C SER A 87 16.22 -6.06 -8.17
N GLY A 88 17.12 -5.06 -8.11
CA GLY A 88 18.29 -5.01 -9.00
C GLY A 88 19.23 -6.21 -8.84
N ALA A 89 19.58 -6.55 -7.58
CA ALA A 89 20.51 -7.64 -7.31
C ALA A 89 19.95 -9.01 -7.71
N VAL A 90 18.67 -9.30 -7.37
CA VAL A 90 18.06 -10.61 -7.67
C VAL A 90 17.79 -10.79 -9.16
N THR A 91 17.41 -9.72 -9.86
CA THR A 91 17.23 -9.76 -11.33
C THR A 91 18.56 -10.02 -12.04
N ALA A 92 19.60 -9.27 -11.69
CA ALA A 92 20.93 -9.47 -12.26
C ALA A 92 21.53 -10.85 -11.95
N ALA A 93 21.15 -11.47 -10.82
CA ALA A 93 21.58 -12.81 -10.44
C ALA A 93 20.80 -13.95 -11.14
N GLY A 94 19.81 -13.65 -12.02
CA GLY A 94 18.94 -14.66 -12.64
C GLY A 94 17.83 -15.20 -11.71
N GLY A 95 17.70 -14.64 -10.51
CA GLY A 95 16.79 -15.15 -9.48
C GLY A 95 15.32 -15.01 -9.86
N VAL A 96 14.93 -13.99 -10.60
CA VAL A 96 13.55 -13.80 -11.08
C VAL A 96 13.18 -14.92 -12.04
N ASP A 97 13.95 -15.11 -13.10
CA ASP A 97 13.69 -16.12 -14.12
C ASP A 97 13.62 -17.54 -13.53
N SER A 98 14.62 -17.91 -12.74
CA SER A 98 14.65 -19.22 -12.08
C SER A 98 13.47 -19.43 -11.12
N THR A 99 13.06 -18.41 -10.36
CA THR A 99 11.92 -18.50 -9.44
C THR A 99 10.61 -18.66 -10.19
N VAL A 100 10.43 -17.90 -11.26
CA VAL A 100 9.23 -17.98 -12.11
C VAL A 100 9.16 -19.33 -12.82
N ASN A 101 10.27 -19.79 -13.41
CA ASN A 101 10.33 -21.09 -14.11
C ASN A 101 10.04 -22.23 -13.14
N LEU A 102 10.61 -22.22 -11.92
CA LEU A 102 10.28 -23.19 -10.88
C LEU A 102 8.79 -23.15 -10.54
N GLY A 103 8.23 -21.97 -10.31
CA GLY A 103 6.80 -21.78 -10.01
C GLY A 103 5.90 -22.35 -11.12
N LEU A 104 6.18 -22.02 -12.38
CA LEU A 104 5.40 -22.47 -13.53
C LEU A 104 5.60 -23.97 -13.85
N SER A 105 6.72 -24.57 -13.43
CA SER A 105 6.92 -26.02 -13.52
C SER A 105 6.07 -26.80 -12.53
N LEU A 106 5.73 -26.19 -11.39
CA LEU A 106 4.96 -26.83 -10.30
C LEU A 106 3.46 -26.54 -10.39
N ILE A 107 3.07 -25.37 -10.88
CA ILE A 107 1.69 -24.88 -10.88
C ILE A 107 1.27 -24.59 -12.33
N PRO A 108 0.10 -25.11 -12.80
CA PRO A 108 -0.39 -24.75 -14.11
C PRO A 108 -0.51 -23.23 -14.29
N ALA A 109 -0.08 -22.69 -15.43
CA ALA A 109 0.03 -21.26 -15.68
C ALA A 109 -1.27 -20.47 -15.40
N HIS A 110 -2.45 -21.07 -15.67
CA HIS A 110 -3.74 -20.43 -15.40
C HIS A 110 -4.04 -20.20 -13.91
N PHE A 111 -3.26 -20.81 -12.99
CA PHE A 111 -3.33 -20.52 -11.56
C PHE A 111 -2.24 -19.55 -11.09
N ALA A 112 -1.29 -19.17 -11.95
CA ALA A 112 -0.14 -18.35 -11.54
C ALA A 112 -0.56 -16.99 -10.93
N VAL A 113 -1.53 -16.31 -11.52
CA VAL A 113 -2.02 -15.02 -11.02
C VAL A 113 -2.79 -15.15 -9.71
N ALA A 114 -3.66 -16.17 -9.60
CA ALA A 114 -4.33 -16.47 -8.34
C ALA A 114 -3.33 -16.89 -7.25
N GLY A 115 -2.28 -17.62 -7.65
CA GLY A 115 -1.15 -17.99 -6.79
C GLY A 115 -0.38 -16.77 -6.27
N LEU A 116 -0.08 -15.81 -7.14
CA LEU A 116 0.54 -14.53 -6.72
C LEU A 116 -0.28 -13.80 -5.64
N PHE A 117 -1.61 -13.75 -5.82
CA PHE A 117 -2.49 -13.17 -4.81
C PHE A 117 -2.39 -13.92 -3.48
N LEU A 118 -2.48 -15.25 -3.49
CA LEU A 118 -2.42 -16.06 -2.27
C LEU A 118 -1.05 -15.95 -1.58
N ILE A 119 0.05 -16.04 -2.33
CA ILE A 119 1.40 -15.84 -1.79
C ILE A 119 1.53 -14.45 -1.19
N GLY A 120 1.03 -13.43 -1.89
CA GLY A 120 1.00 -12.05 -1.39
C GLY A 120 0.23 -11.93 -0.07
N CYS A 121 -0.92 -12.60 0.06
CA CYS A 121 -1.69 -12.66 1.32
C CYS A 121 -0.84 -13.22 2.47
N PHE A 122 -0.21 -14.37 2.28
CA PHE A 122 0.59 -15.02 3.33
C PHE A 122 1.80 -14.20 3.73
N ILE A 123 2.56 -13.68 2.75
CA ILE A 123 3.73 -12.86 3.01
C ILE A 123 3.35 -11.59 3.75
N SER A 124 2.32 -10.88 3.28
CA SER A 124 1.90 -9.62 3.87
C SER A 124 1.37 -9.79 5.29
N VAL A 125 0.61 -10.85 5.58
CA VAL A 125 0.20 -11.19 6.95
C VAL A 125 1.41 -11.41 7.85
N SER A 126 2.44 -12.09 7.35
CA SER A 126 3.62 -12.47 8.13
C SER A 126 4.62 -11.33 8.30
N MET A 127 4.81 -10.49 7.27
CA MET A 127 5.69 -9.32 7.33
C MET A 127 5.04 -8.12 8.05
N GLY A 128 3.72 -8.04 8.04
CA GLY A 128 2.98 -6.89 8.55
C GLY A 128 3.14 -5.62 7.72
N THR A 129 3.48 -5.75 6.42
CA THR A 129 3.65 -4.60 5.53
C THR A 129 3.28 -4.92 4.09
N SER A 130 2.37 -4.13 3.53
CA SER A 130 2.01 -4.20 2.11
C SER A 130 3.16 -3.77 1.20
N MET A 131 3.93 -2.76 1.63
CA MET A 131 5.05 -2.24 0.85
C MET A 131 6.16 -3.28 0.65
N GLY A 132 6.57 -3.95 1.74
CA GLY A 132 7.57 -5.02 1.68
C GLY A 132 7.12 -6.19 0.80
N THR A 133 5.83 -6.52 0.85
CA THR A 133 5.23 -7.59 0.03
C THR A 133 5.25 -7.24 -1.46
N ILE A 134 4.84 -6.03 -1.82
CA ILE A 134 4.88 -5.54 -3.21
C ILE A 134 6.32 -5.56 -3.72
N ALA A 135 7.26 -5.05 -2.91
CA ALA A 135 8.67 -5.00 -3.26
C ALA A 135 9.26 -6.40 -3.54
N ALA A 136 8.90 -7.38 -2.72
CA ALA A 136 9.39 -8.76 -2.87
C ALA A 136 8.77 -9.49 -4.08
N LEU A 137 7.49 -9.24 -4.39
CA LEU A 137 6.74 -9.99 -5.39
C LEU A 137 6.61 -9.30 -6.75
N ALA A 138 6.83 -7.99 -6.86
CA ALA A 138 6.68 -7.28 -8.12
C ALA A 138 7.61 -7.84 -9.23
N PRO A 139 8.89 -8.14 -9.00
CA PRO A 139 9.74 -8.78 -10.02
C PRO A 139 9.21 -10.15 -10.47
N ILE A 140 8.64 -10.95 -9.56
CA ILE A 140 8.01 -12.23 -9.91
C ILE A 140 6.77 -12.01 -10.77
N ALA A 141 5.97 -10.98 -10.49
CA ALA A 141 4.81 -10.64 -11.31
C ALA A 141 5.21 -10.23 -12.74
N VAL A 142 6.33 -9.48 -12.90
CA VAL A 142 6.91 -9.15 -14.20
C VAL A 142 7.34 -10.43 -14.92
N GLY A 143 8.12 -11.28 -14.28
CA GLY A 143 8.58 -12.54 -14.89
C GLY A 143 7.43 -13.49 -15.28
N ILE A 144 6.37 -13.59 -14.46
CA ILE A 144 5.16 -14.36 -14.83
C ILE A 144 4.50 -13.75 -16.05
N SER A 145 4.35 -12.43 -16.11
CA SER A 145 3.78 -11.74 -17.29
C SER A 145 4.58 -12.05 -18.56
N GLU A 146 5.89 -11.95 -18.50
CA GLU A 146 6.79 -12.22 -19.63
C GLU A 146 6.74 -13.66 -20.10
N LYS A 147 6.75 -14.63 -19.17
CA LYS A 147 6.75 -16.07 -19.49
C LYS A 147 5.39 -16.62 -19.92
N THR A 148 4.30 -16.04 -19.44
CA THR A 148 2.94 -16.54 -19.73
C THR A 148 2.18 -15.70 -20.75
N GLY A 149 2.63 -14.45 -21.03
CA GLY A 149 1.90 -13.49 -21.86
C GLY A 149 0.68 -12.89 -21.18
N PHE A 150 0.45 -13.13 -19.89
CA PHE A 150 -0.60 -12.43 -19.14
C PHE A 150 -0.30 -10.93 -19.03
N ALA A 151 -1.34 -10.10 -19.08
CA ALA A 151 -1.16 -8.66 -18.91
C ALA A 151 -0.45 -8.36 -17.58
N LEU A 152 0.63 -7.58 -17.63
CA LEU A 152 1.41 -7.22 -16.44
C LEU A 152 0.55 -6.53 -15.38
N SER A 153 -0.44 -5.73 -15.79
CA SER A 153 -1.38 -5.07 -14.89
C SER A 153 -2.24 -6.04 -14.06
N ILE A 154 -2.55 -7.23 -14.60
CA ILE A 154 -3.28 -8.29 -13.87
C ILE A 154 -2.34 -8.95 -12.86
N CYS A 155 -1.11 -9.26 -13.26
CA CYS A 155 -0.13 -9.92 -12.39
C CYS A 155 0.24 -9.04 -11.20
N ILE A 156 0.57 -7.77 -11.43
CA ILE A 156 0.89 -6.84 -10.34
C ILE A 156 -0.35 -6.46 -9.53
N GLY A 157 -1.53 -6.38 -10.16
CA GLY A 157 -2.80 -6.19 -9.46
C GLY A 157 -3.07 -7.29 -8.44
N ALA A 158 -2.75 -8.54 -8.76
CA ALA A 158 -2.84 -9.66 -7.82
C ALA A 158 -1.89 -9.52 -6.63
N VAL A 159 -0.65 -9.06 -6.88
CA VAL A 159 0.34 -8.79 -5.81
C VAL A 159 -0.16 -7.69 -4.89
N VAL A 160 -0.63 -6.56 -5.44
CA VAL A 160 -1.18 -5.45 -4.63
C VAL A 160 -2.39 -5.90 -3.84
N CYS A 161 -3.31 -6.66 -4.44
CA CYS A 161 -4.48 -7.23 -3.75
C CYS A 161 -4.06 -8.11 -2.57
N GLY A 162 -3.08 -9.00 -2.75
CA GLY A 162 -2.57 -9.86 -1.69
C GLY A 162 -1.86 -9.08 -0.58
N ALA A 163 -1.08 -8.07 -0.97
CA ALA A 163 -0.41 -7.18 -0.04
C ALA A 163 -1.41 -6.43 0.86
N MET A 164 -2.50 -5.91 0.29
CA MET A 164 -3.56 -5.21 1.03
C MET A 164 -4.36 -6.14 1.93
N PHE A 165 -4.59 -7.40 1.52
CA PHE A 165 -5.21 -8.40 2.40
C PHE A 165 -4.40 -8.61 3.68
N GLY A 166 -3.10 -8.83 3.52
CA GLY A 166 -2.22 -9.11 4.65
C GLY A 166 -2.03 -7.89 5.56
N ASP A 167 -1.87 -6.70 5.01
CA ASP A 167 -1.74 -5.47 5.77
C ASP A 167 -2.92 -5.25 6.72
N ASN A 168 -4.14 -5.49 6.23
CA ASN A 168 -5.37 -5.38 7.01
C ASN A 168 -5.57 -6.49 8.07
N LEU A 169 -5.01 -7.69 7.85
CA LEU A 169 -5.19 -8.84 8.74
C LEU A 169 -3.97 -9.16 9.60
N SER A 170 -2.80 -8.62 9.31
CA SER A 170 -1.61 -8.88 10.11
C SER A 170 -1.75 -8.34 11.52
N MET A 171 -1.35 -9.14 12.51
CA MET A 171 -1.33 -8.70 13.91
C MET A 171 -0.11 -7.83 14.24
N ILE A 172 0.86 -7.76 13.34
CA ILE A 172 2.09 -6.97 13.51
C ILE A 172 2.16 -5.77 12.58
N SER A 173 1.14 -5.56 11.73
CA SER A 173 1.02 -4.36 10.90
C SER A 173 0.84 -3.11 11.76
N ASP A 174 1.55 -2.04 11.40
CA ASP A 174 1.45 -0.73 12.06
C ASP A 174 0.04 -0.14 11.96
N THR A 175 -0.69 -0.38 10.86
CA THR A 175 -2.10 0.01 10.69
C THR A 175 -3.00 -0.67 11.71
N THR A 176 -2.86 -1.98 11.85
CA THR A 176 -3.62 -2.77 12.82
C THR A 176 -3.29 -2.36 14.26
N ILE A 177 -2.00 -2.15 14.58
CA ILE A 177 -1.55 -1.69 15.90
C ILE A 177 -2.14 -0.31 16.21
N ALA A 178 -2.09 0.62 15.25
CA ALA A 178 -2.64 1.97 15.41
C ALA A 178 -4.16 1.94 15.65
N ALA A 179 -4.90 1.16 14.85
CA ALA A 179 -6.35 1.03 14.99
C ALA A 179 -6.75 0.48 16.35
N VAL A 180 -6.09 -0.59 16.81
CA VAL A 180 -6.37 -1.24 18.11
C VAL A 180 -6.03 -0.32 19.27
N LYS A 181 -4.85 0.32 19.25
CA LYS A 181 -4.42 1.23 20.33
C LYS A 181 -5.31 2.46 20.44
N THR A 182 -5.71 3.06 19.31
CA THR A 182 -6.58 4.25 19.34
C THR A 182 -7.98 3.94 19.84
N GLN A 183 -8.51 2.75 19.57
CA GLN A 183 -9.83 2.34 20.02
C GLN A 183 -9.85 1.66 21.41
N GLY A 184 -8.68 1.24 21.91
CA GLY A 184 -8.57 0.57 23.23
C GLY A 184 -9.16 -0.85 23.23
N CYS A 185 -9.00 -1.61 22.16
CA CYS A 185 -9.43 -3.01 22.06
C CYS A 185 -8.24 -3.96 21.93
N GLU A 186 -8.50 -5.27 22.02
CA GLU A 186 -7.45 -6.28 21.84
C GLU A 186 -7.22 -6.63 20.37
N MET A 187 -5.97 -6.92 20.02
CA MET A 187 -5.55 -7.31 18.68
C MET A 187 -6.31 -8.53 18.13
N LYS A 188 -6.45 -9.56 18.97
CA LYS A 188 -7.18 -10.81 18.62
C LYS A 188 -8.64 -10.56 18.29
N ASP A 189 -9.27 -9.63 18.99
CA ASP A 189 -10.68 -9.32 18.80
C ASP A 189 -10.91 -8.54 17.49
N LYS A 190 -10.04 -7.57 17.19
CA LYS A 190 -10.03 -6.88 15.89
C LYS A 190 -9.78 -7.86 14.75
N PHE A 191 -8.79 -8.76 14.88
CA PHE A 191 -8.51 -9.78 13.89
C PHE A 191 -9.76 -10.63 13.57
N LYS A 192 -10.42 -11.16 14.60
CA LYS A 192 -11.66 -11.95 14.43
C LYS A 192 -12.76 -11.15 13.75
N ALA A 193 -12.94 -9.87 14.16
CA ALA A 193 -13.94 -9.00 13.58
C ALA A 193 -13.70 -8.77 12.09
N ASN A 194 -12.45 -8.51 11.69
CA ASN A 194 -12.05 -8.30 10.31
C ASN A 194 -12.10 -9.56 9.46
N PHE A 195 -11.57 -10.67 9.96
CA PHE A 195 -11.39 -11.91 9.19
C PHE A 195 -12.69 -12.35 8.50
N PHE A 196 -13.79 -12.40 9.24
CA PHE A 196 -15.10 -12.81 8.68
C PHE A 196 -15.70 -11.80 7.70
N ILE A 197 -15.23 -10.55 7.71
CA ILE A 197 -15.68 -9.53 6.77
C ILE A 197 -14.89 -9.61 5.47
N VAL A 198 -13.58 -9.77 5.57
CA VAL A 198 -12.69 -9.69 4.40
C VAL A 198 -12.43 -11.04 3.73
N LEU A 199 -12.66 -12.16 4.42
CA LEU A 199 -12.51 -13.49 3.84
C LEU A 199 -13.38 -13.72 2.60
N PRO A 200 -14.68 -13.35 2.57
CA PRO A 200 -15.47 -13.44 1.35
C PRO A 200 -14.89 -12.64 0.19
N ALA A 201 -14.38 -11.42 0.46
CA ALA A 201 -13.71 -10.60 -0.55
C ALA A 201 -12.47 -11.30 -1.11
N ALA A 202 -11.66 -11.93 -0.27
CA ALA A 202 -10.47 -12.67 -0.70
C ALA A 202 -10.83 -13.89 -1.55
N ILE A 203 -11.83 -14.68 -1.13
CA ILE A 203 -12.30 -15.86 -1.90
C ILE A 203 -12.79 -15.42 -3.28
N ILE A 204 -13.63 -14.38 -3.34
CA ILE A 204 -14.13 -13.85 -4.62
C ILE A 204 -12.97 -13.34 -5.49
N THR A 205 -11.98 -12.68 -4.89
CA THR A 205 -10.77 -12.20 -5.61
C THR A 205 -9.99 -13.36 -6.24
N VAL A 206 -9.76 -14.46 -5.50
CA VAL A 206 -9.13 -15.68 -6.07
C VAL A 206 -9.92 -16.19 -7.26
N LEU A 207 -11.25 -16.29 -7.11
CA LEU A 207 -12.12 -16.79 -8.18
C LEU A 207 -12.11 -15.86 -9.40
N ILE A 208 -12.08 -14.53 -9.22
CA ILE A 208 -11.98 -13.58 -10.32
C ILE A 208 -10.65 -13.74 -11.05
N PHE A 209 -9.52 -13.76 -10.34
CA PHE A 209 -8.21 -13.94 -10.98
C PHE A 209 -8.15 -15.26 -11.75
N TRP A 210 -8.61 -16.36 -11.15
CA TRP A 210 -8.68 -17.64 -11.84
C TRP A 210 -9.59 -17.59 -13.07
N PHE A 211 -10.78 -17.00 -12.95
CA PHE A 211 -11.74 -16.92 -14.06
C PHE A 211 -11.21 -16.07 -15.22
N VAL A 212 -10.56 -14.95 -14.94
CA VAL A 212 -10.00 -14.04 -15.94
C VAL A 212 -8.83 -14.71 -16.68
N THR A 213 -8.02 -15.51 -16.00
CA THR A 213 -6.80 -16.10 -16.59
C THR A 213 -7.01 -17.52 -17.16
N ARG A 214 -8.09 -18.23 -16.79
CA ARG A 214 -8.30 -19.65 -17.18
C ARG A 214 -8.41 -19.89 -18.69
N ASN A 215 -8.92 -18.95 -19.46
CA ASN A 215 -9.16 -19.07 -20.91
C ASN A 215 -8.17 -18.23 -21.73
N MET A 216 -7.18 -17.61 -21.09
CA MET A 216 -6.14 -16.88 -21.81
C MET A 216 -5.21 -17.88 -22.49
N ASN A 217 -4.91 -17.68 -23.76
CA ASN A 217 -3.87 -18.42 -24.44
C ASN A 217 -2.52 -17.98 -23.88
N PHE A 218 -1.83 -18.89 -23.25
CA PHE A 218 -0.45 -18.65 -22.78
C PHE A 218 0.49 -19.53 -23.60
N HIS A 219 1.62 -18.95 -23.94
CA HIS A 219 2.72 -19.67 -24.57
C HIS A 219 3.79 -19.88 -23.50
N LEU A 220 3.81 -21.08 -22.94
CA LEU A 220 4.96 -21.47 -22.11
C LEU A 220 6.11 -21.86 -23.03
N GLU A 221 7.30 -21.36 -22.76
CA GLU A 221 8.51 -21.89 -23.36
C GLU A 221 8.61 -23.39 -23.04
N GLU A 222 8.97 -24.22 -24.04
CA GLU A 222 9.07 -25.66 -23.86
C GLU A 222 10.09 -26.08 -22.81
N ASN A 223 11.07 -25.23 -22.48
CA ASN A 223 12.10 -25.46 -21.48
C ASN A 223 12.06 -24.40 -20.36
N LEU A 224 11.36 -24.72 -19.27
CA LEU A 224 11.42 -23.96 -18.04
C LEU A 224 12.67 -24.38 -17.22
N SER A 225 13.86 -24.01 -17.70
CA SER A 225 15.10 -24.27 -16.95
C SER A 225 15.21 -23.33 -15.74
N TYR A 226 15.59 -23.86 -14.61
CA TYR A 226 15.84 -23.10 -13.39
C TYR A 226 17.04 -23.66 -12.61
N SER A 227 17.67 -22.78 -11.83
CA SER A 227 18.73 -23.16 -10.89
C SER A 227 18.25 -22.91 -9.46
N LEU A 228 18.31 -23.93 -8.61
CA LEU A 228 17.94 -23.77 -7.19
C LEU A 228 18.82 -22.74 -6.45
N TRP A 229 20.07 -22.55 -6.91
CA TRP A 229 20.94 -21.52 -6.36
C TRP A 229 20.43 -20.11 -6.66
N GLU A 230 19.93 -19.87 -7.87
CA GLU A 230 19.35 -18.59 -8.28
C GLU A 230 17.99 -18.33 -7.61
N VAL A 231 17.25 -19.38 -7.24
CA VAL A 231 16.01 -19.28 -6.46
C VAL A 231 16.26 -18.93 -4.98
N LEU A 232 17.46 -19.29 -4.45
CA LEU A 232 17.77 -19.16 -3.03
C LEU A 232 17.51 -17.74 -2.44
N PRO A 233 17.87 -16.62 -3.11
CA PRO A 233 17.55 -15.27 -2.59
C PRO A 233 16.08 -15.08 -2.32
N TYR A 234 15.20 -15.48 -3.25
CA TYR A 234 13.76 -15.41 -3.04
C TYR A 234 13.28 -16.34 -1.93
N MET A 235 13.80 -17.56 -1.86
CA MET A 235 13.45 -18.49 -0.76
C MET A 235 13.77 -17.89 0.60
N VAL A 236 14.94 -17.23 0.75
CA VAL A 236 15.32 -16.59 2.01
C VAL A 236 14.40 -15.40 2.31
N VAL A 237 14.08 -14.56 1.31
CA VAL A 237 13.17 -13.43 1.49
C VAL A 237 11.75 -13.91 1.84
N LEU A 238 11.21 -14.87 1.11
CA LEU A 238 9.86 -15.39 1.34
C LEU A 238 9.73 -16.12 2.68
N LEU A 239 10.68 -17.01 2.99
CA LEU A 239 10.69 -17.74 4.28
C LEU A 239 10.95 -16.80 5.46
N GLY A 240 11.89 -15.87 5.32
CA GLY A 240 12.15 -14.84 6.33
C GLY A 240 10.90 -13.98 6.61
N ALA A 241 10.18 -13.61 5.56
CA ALA A 241 8.91 -12.91 5.68
C ALA A 241 7.83 -13.75 6.38
N LEU A 242 7.69 -15.03 5.98
CA LEU A 242 6.70 -15.95 6.57
C LEU A 242 6.91 -16.22 8.06
N ILE A 243 8.14 -16.22 8.54
CA ILE A 243 8.45 -16.37 9.99
C ILE A 243 8.47 -15.04 10.73
N GLY A 244 8.13 -13.92 10.06
CA GLY A 244 7.98 -12.61 10.69
C GLY A 244 9.29 -11.89 10.99
N ILE A 245 10.36 -12.15 10.25
CA ILE A 245 11.61 -11.37 10.35
C ILE A 245 11.35 -9.96 9.81
N ASN A 246 11.99 -8.97 10.46
CA ASN A 246 11.88 -7.57 10.05
C ASN A 246 12.21 -7.38 8.56
N VAL A 247 11.39 -6.59 7.85
CA VAL A 247 11.47 -6.36 6.41
C VAL A 247 12.85 -5.88 5.94
N PHE A 248 13.52 -5.01 6.70
CA PHE A 248 14.87 -4.54 6.36
C PHE A 248 15.89 -5.68 6.37
N VAL A 249 15.87 -6.51 7.43
CA VAL A 249 16.77 -7.66 7.56
C VAL A 249 16.53 -8.63 6.41
N VAL A 250 15.27 -8.90 6.08
CA VAL A 250 14.86 -9.78 4.98
C VAL A 250 15.38 -9.27 3.64
N LEU A 251 15.14 -7.99 3.30
CA LEU A 251 15.56 -7.40 2.03
C LEU A 251 17.08 -7.30 1.91
N ILE A 252 17.77 -6.87 2.98
CA ILE A 252 19.25 -6.80 3.01
C ILE A 252 19.85 -8.21 2.85
N SER A 253 19.31 -9.21 3.55
CA SER A 253 19.74 -10.60 3.39
C SER A 253 19.54 -11.08 1.96
N GLY A 254 18.40 -10.74 1.34
CA GLY A 254 18.13 -11.02 -0.06
C GLY A 254 19.16 -10.38 -1.00
N ILE A 255 19.53 -9.11 -0.78
CA ILE A 255 20.58 -8.43 -1.55
C ILE A 255 21.90 -9.19 -1.44
N VAL A 256 22.35 -9.46 -0.21
CA VAL A 256 23.65 -10.12 0.03
C VAL A 256 23.70 -11.49 -0.64
N ILE A 257 22.66 -12.30 -0.48
CA ILE A 257 22.60 -13.65 -1.07
C ILE A 257 22.52 -13.56 -2.59
N SER A 258 21.75 -12.61 -3.16
CA SER A 258 21.69 -12.40 -4.61
C SER A 258 23.05 -12.06 -5.19
N LEU A 259 23.83 -11.20 -4.52
CA LEU A 259 25.19 -10.85 -4.97
C LEU A 259 26.13 -12.06 -4.89
N ILE A 260 26.10 -12.82 -3.80
CA ILE A 260 26.92 -14.04 -3.64
C ILE A 260 26.58 -15.04 -4.75
N VAL A 261 25.32 -15.32 -4.98
CA VAL A 261 24.86 -16.24 -6.02
C VAL A 261 25.21 -15.72 -7.40
N GLY A 262 24.90 -14.46 -7.70
CA GLY A 262 25.16 -13.84 -9.01
C GLY A 262 26.64 -13.85 -9.39
N VAL A 263 27.52 -13.55 -8.44
CA VAL A 263 28.99 -13.64 -8.65
C VAL A 263 29.45 -15.08 -8.80
N SER A 264 28.97 -15.98 -7.95
CA SER A 264 29.37 -17.42 -7.97
C SER A 264 28.91 -18.12 -9.25
N MET A 265 27.75 -17.75 -9.81
CA MET A 265 27.22 -18.29 -11.06
C MET A 265 27.76 -17.58 -12.32
N GLY A 266 28.51 -16.49 -12.15
CA GLY A 266 29.09 -15.71 -13.25
C GLY A 266 28.12 -14.73 -13.94
N HIS A 267 26.93 -14.49 -13.36
CA HIS A 267 25.97 -13.53 -13.87
C HIS A 267 26.35 -12.07 -13.54
N ILE A 268 27.07 -11.87 -12.44
CA ILE A 268 27.52 -10.55 -11.97
C ILE A 268 29.05 -10.57 -11.85
N ALA A 269 29.74 -9.64 -12.52
CA ALA A 269 31.16 -9.44 -12.30
C ALA A 269 31.41 -8.88 -10.89
N LEU A 270 32.46 -9.34 -10.21
CA LEU A 270 32.79 -8.88 -8.85
C LEU A 270 32.98 -7.34 -8.78
N SER A 271 33.48 -6.73 -9.86
CA SER A 271 33.64 -5.28 -9.99
C SER A 271 32.31 -4.52 -10.14
N GLU A 272 31.21 -5.18 -10.54
CA GLU A 272 29.92 -4.58 -10.85
C GLU A 272 28.88 -4.76 -9.73
N MET A 273 29.19 -5.59 -8.72
CA MET A 273 28.23 -5.95 -7.68
C MET A 273 27.59 -4.74 -6.97
N PHE A 274 28.38 -3.70 -6.68
CA PHE A 274 27.85 -2.48 -6.04
C PHE A 274 27.07 -1.61 -7.01
N GLN A 275 27.44 -1.61 -8.29
CA GLN A 275 26.73 -0.87 -9.32
C GLN A 275 25.35 -1.46 -9.59
N VAL A 276 25.21 -2.78 -9.59
CA VAL A 276 23.93 -3.48 -9.72
C VAL A 276 22.97 -3.05 -8.61
N VAL A 277 23.41 -3.04 -7.36
CA VAL A 277 22.60 -2.57 -6.24
C VAL A 277 22.27 -1.08 -6.38
N GLY A 278 23.27 -0.24 -6.75
CA GLY A 278 23.07 1.19 -6.94
C GLY A 278 22.06 1.51 -8.04
N ASN A 279 22.10 0.79 -9.17
CA ASN A 279 21.12 0.93 -10.23
C ASN A 279 19.71 0.53 -9.78
N GLY A 280 19.59 -0.55 -8.99
CA GLY A 280 18.33 -0.96 -8.40
C GLY A 280 17.77 0.09 -7.43
N VAL A 281 18.60 0.68 -6.57
CA VAL A 281 18.20 1.78 -5.68
C VAL A 281 17.75 3.00 -6.50
N THR A 282 18.48 3.34 -7.55
CA THR A 282 18.13 4.50 -8.41
C THR A 282 16.80 4.30 -9.14
N SER A 283 16.44 3.08 -9.51
CA SER A 283 15.16 2.81 -10.18
C SER A 283 13.92 3.16 -9.32
N ILE A 284 14.09 3.24 -8.00
CA ILE A 284 13.03 3.58 -7.03
C ILE A 284 13.18 5.01 -6.47
N TYR A 285 14.05 5.82 -7.05
CA TYR A 285 14.29 7.18 -6.58
C TYR A 285 13.02 8.04 -6.57
N ASP A 286 12.28 8.01 -7.67
CA ASP A 286 11.09 8.85 -7.85
C ASP A 286 10.04 8.63 -6.75
N ILE A 287 9.73 7.38 -6.42
CA ILE A 287 8.73 7.09 -5.39
C ILE A 287 9.22 7.53 -3.99
N THR A 288 10.52 7.41 -3.70
CA THR A 288 11.08 7.86 -2.43
C THR A 288 10.94 9.38 -2.29
N VAL A 289 11.27 10.13 -3.36
CA VAL A 289 11.13 11.60 -3.38
C VAL A 289 9.67 12.02 -3.31
N ILE A 290 8.78 11.38 -4.07
CA ILE A 290 7.33 11.64 -4.02
C ILE A 290 6.80 11.46 -2.60
N SER A 291 7.17 10.39 -1.90
CA SER A 291 6.70 10.14 -0.54
C SER A 291 7.11 11.24 0.43
N ILE A 292 8.32 11.78 0.29
CA ILE A 292 8.81 12.93 1.08
C ILE A 292 7.99 14.19 0.75
N ILE A 293 7.76 14.47 -0.55
CA ILE A 293 6.99 15.65 -0.97
C ILE A 293 5.53 15.57 -0.48
N VAL A 294 4.92 14.39 -0.56
CA VAL A 294 3.56 14.16 -0.03
C VAL A 294 3.53 14.43 1.47
N ALA A 295 4.50 13.93 2.24
CA ALA A 295 4.60 14.21 3.67
C ALA A 295 4.73 15.71 3.97
N CYS A 296 5.48 16.47 3.14
CA CYS A 296 5.55 17.92 3.23
C CYS A 296 4.18 18.59 3.05
N ILE A 297 3.46 18.21 1.98
CA ILE A 297 2.14 18.76 1.66
C ILE A 297 1.16 18.47 2.80
N VAL A 298 1.08 17.21 3.23
CA VAL A 298 0.17 16.75 4.29
C VAL A 298 0.43 17.51 5.60
N SER A 299 1.70 17.72 5.96
CA SER A 299 2.08 18.45 7.17
C SER A 299 1.56 19.90 7.13
N LEU A 300 1.69 20.59 5.99
CA LEU A 300 1.19 21.95 5.83
C LEU A 300 -0.34 22.00 5.79
N VAL A 301 -0.99 21.04 5.13
CA VAL A 301 -2.47 20.90 5.09
C VAL A 301 -3.03 20.69 6.50
N LYS A 302 -2.41 19.79 7.27
CA LYS A 302 -2.76 19.50 8.66
C LYS A 302 -2.59 20.74 9.54
N GLU A 303 -1.45 21.44 9.43
CA GLU A 303 -1.16 22.66 10.18
C GLU A 303 -2.16 23.77 9.87
N HIS A 304 -2.62 23.89 8.62
CA HIS A 304 -3.60 24.88 8.18
C HIS A 304 -5.05 24.52 8.52
N GLY A 305 -5.31 23.32 9.07
CA GLY A 305 -6.63 22.89 9.52
C GLY A 305 -7.46 22.16 8.46
N GLY A 306 -6.83 21.64 7.39
CA GLY A 306 -7.55 20.90 6.34
C GLY A 306 -8.15 19.60 6.85
N ILE A 307 -7.37 18.85 7.61
CA ILE A 307 -7.85 17.60 8.22
C ILE A 307 -8.97 17.89 9.22
N GLN A 308 -8.81 18.91 10.07
CA GLN A 308 -9.85 19.30 11.03
C GLN A 308 -11.18 19.69 10.35
N PHE A 309 -11.11 20.27 9.15
CA PHE A 309 -12.32 20.56 8.37
C PHE A 309 -13.07 19.27 8.00
N ILE A 310 -12.37 18.25 7.50
CA ILE A 310 -12.97 16.95 7.14
C ILE A 310 -13.59 16.29 8.37
N LEU A 311 -12.86 16.27 9.47
CA LEU A 311 -13.32 15.68 10.72
C LEU A 311 -14.65 16.33 11.19
N ASN A 312 -14.69 17.65 11.23
CA ASN A 312 -15.88 18.39 11.65
C ASN A 312 -17.06 18.20 10.69
N LEU A 313 -16.79 18.18 9.37
CA LEU A 313 -17.81 17.98 8.35
C LEU A 313 -18.50 16.60 8.51
N ILE A 314 -17.72 15.54 8.71
CA ILE A 314 -18.27 14.19 8.85
C ILE A 314 -19.01 14.05 10.17
N LYS A 315 -18.42 14.49 11.29
CA LYS A 315 -19.05 14.42 12.63
C LYS A 315 -20.43 15.10 12.64
N SER A 316 -20.59 16.22 11.92
CA SER A 316 -21.86 16.96 11.87
C SER A 316 -22.99 16.24 11.11
N LYS A 317 -22.72 15.17 10.39
CA LYS A 317 -23.69 14.43 9.56
C LYS A 317 -24.11 13.08 10.16
N ILE A 318 -23.54 12.68 11.29
CA ILE A 318 -23.80 11.38 11.91
C ILE A 318 -25.14 11.39 12.63
N ASN A 319 -25.97 10.36 12.35
CA ASN A 319 -27.22 10.09 13.04
C ASN A 319 -27.33 8.59 13.35
N GLY A 320 -27.38 8.26 14.64
CA GLY A 320 -27.53 6.90 15.14
C GLY A 320 -26.32 5.97 14.83
N ARG A 321 -26.39 4.74 15.34
CA ARG A 321 -25.27 3.79 15.32
C ARG A 321 -24.76 3.45 13.90
N ARG A 322 -25.69 3.18 12.96
CA ARG A 322 -25.28 2.89 11.56
C ARG A 322 -24.64 4.11 10.91
N GLY A 323 -25.20 5.31 11.18
CA GLY A 323 -24.60 6.57 10.72
C GLY A 323 -23.21 6.78 11.30
N ALA A 324 -22.98 6.38 12.56
CA ALA A 324 -21.67 6.42 13.20
C ALA A 324 -20.66 5.46 12.52
N GLU A 325 -21.05 4.21 12.24
CA GLU A 325 -20.21 3.26 11.52
C GLU A 325 -19.87 3.76 10.11
N PHE A 326 -20.82 4.32 9.36
CA PHE A 326 -20.57 4.97 8.07
C PHE A 326 -19.69 6.21 8.23
N GLY A 327 -19.92 7.02 9.26
CA GLY A 327 -19.10 8.20 9.55
C GLY A 327 -17.64 7.84 9.79
N ILE A 328 -17.37 6.80 10.59
CA ILE A 328 -16.02 6.27 10.85
C ILE A 328 -15.37 5.78 9.54
N ALA A 329 -16.12 5.01 8.73
CA ALA A 329 -15.64 4.49 7.45
C ALA A 329 -15.27 5.61 6.47
N LEU A 330 -16.14 6.61 6.31
CA LEU A 330 -15.89 7.76 5.44
C LEU A 330 -14.76 8.63 5.97
N LEU A 331 -14.68 8.80 7.29
CA LEU A 331 -13.61 9.54 7.93
C LEU A 331 -12.25 8.90 7.62
N ALA A 332 -12.13 7.59 7.81
CA ALA A 332 -10.95 6.81 7.51
C ALA A 332 -10.54 6.99 6.04
N LEU A 333 -11.49 6.79 5.11
CA LEU A 333 -11.26 6.86 3.66
C LEU A 333 -10.82 8.26 3.21
N PHE A 334 -11.52 9.32 3.66
CA PHE A 334 -11.20 10.69 3.24
C PHE A 334 -9.89 11.20 3.82
N VAL A 335 -9.58 10.88 5.08
CA VAL A 335 -8.32 11.29 5.68
C VAL A 335 -7.17 10.51 5.06
N ASP A 336 -7.35 9.22 4.75
CA ASP A 336 -6.37 8.43 4.01
C ASP A 336 -6.11 9.02 2.61
N ALA A 337 -7.16 9.39 1.88
CA ALA A 337 -7.01 10.09 0.61
C ALA A 337 -6.23 11.41 0.73
N CYS A 338 -6.35 12.13 1.85
CA CYS A 338 -5.63 13.38 2.09
C CYS A 338 -4.19 13.15 2.54
N THR A 339 -3.91 12.07 3.24
CA THR A 339 -2.59 11.77 3.83
C THR A 339 -1.74 10.85 2.95
N ALA A 340 -2.36 10.11 2.03
CA ALA A 340 -1.75 9.06 1.23
C ALA A 340 -0.95 8.05 2.09
N ASN A 341 -1.37 7.87 3.34
CA ASN A 341 -0.74 6.97 4.30
C ASN A 341 -1.77 6.46 5.32
N ASN A 342 -2.09 5.18 5.24
CA ASN A 342 -3.12 4.54 6.04
C ASN A 342 -2.84 4.58 7.56
N THR A 343 -1.60 4.39 8.00
CA THR A 343 -1.24 4.46 9.42
C THR A 343 -1.43 5.87 9.97
N VAL A 344 -0.96 6.89 9.24
CA VAL A 344 -1.15 8.29 9.62
C VAL A 344 -2.65 8.63 9.65
N ALA A 345 -3.43 8.18 8.67
CA ALA A 345 -4.86 8.38 8.64
C ALA A 345 -5.56 7.77 9.88
N ILE A 346 -5.18 6.55 10.27
CA ILE A 346 -5.74 5.89 11.47
C ILE A 346 -5.38 6.64 12.74
N VAL A 347 -4.12 7.04 12.91
CA VAL A 347 -3.66 7.79 14.10
C VAL A 347 -4.40 9.11 14.23
N MET A 348 -4.65 9.80 13.10
CA MET A 348 -5.34 11.09 13.10
C MET A 348 -6.85 10.96 13.35
N THR A 349 -7.47 9.93 12.79
CA THR A 349 -8.93 9.73 12.87
C THR A 349 -9.33 8.94 14.11
N GLY A 350 -8.43 8.13 14.65
CA GLY A 350 -8.69 7.23 15.77
C GLY A 350 -9.34 7.87 17.00
N PRO A 351 -8.82 8.98 17.53
CA PRO A 351 -9.44 9.67 18.68
C PRO A 351 -10.89 10.09 18.42
N ILE A 352 -11.17 10.60 17.22
CA ILE A 352 -12.52 11.05 16.83
C ILE A 352 -13.45 9.85 16.60
N ALA A 353 -12.95 8.79 15.96
CA ALA A 353 -13.68 7.56 15.80
C ALA A 353 -14.06 6.94 17.16
N LYS A 354 -13.17 7.08 18.16
CA LYS A 354 -13.45 6.65 19.54
C LYS A 354 -14.57 7.48 20.17
N GLU A 355 -14.53 8.82 20.08
CA GLU A 355 -15.61 9.68 20.55
C GLU A 355 -16.95 9.31 19.88
N ILE A 356 -16.97 9.16 18.56
CA ILE A 356 -18.16 8.74 17.81
C ILE A 356 -18.65 7.36 18.30
N SER A 357 -17.73 6.45 18.53
CA SER A 357 -18.06 5.09 18.99
C SER A 357 -18.69 5.09 20.40
N GLU A 358 -18.17 5.91 21.30
CA GLU A 358 -18.69 6.08 22.66
C GLU A 358 -20.06 6.77 22.64
N GLU A 359 -20.23 7.82 21.82
CA GLU A 359 -21.49 8.58 21.71
C GLU A 359 -22.64 7.73 21.12
N PHE A 360 -22.35 6.88 20.11
CA PHE A 360 -23.37 6.10 19.40
C PHE A 360 -23.35 4.60 19.70
N ASP A 361 -22.71 4.18 20.79
CA ASP A 361 -22.62 2.79 21.26
C ASP A 361 -22.09 1.79 20.20
N VAL A 362 -21.06 2.20 19.44
CA VAL A 362 -20.34 1.32 18.53
C VAL A 362 -19.27 0.55 19.31
N ASP A 363 -19.21 -0.78 19.12
CA ASP A 363 -18.19 -1.62 19.75
C ASP A 363 -16.76 -1.17 19.33
N PRO A 364 -15.82 -0.95 20.26
CA PRO A 364 -14.45 -0.53 19.94
C PRO A 364 -13.74 -1.45 18.93
N ARG A 365 -14.00 -2.76 18.97
CA ARG A 365 -13.48 -3.75 18.01
C ARG A 365 -14.00 -3.46 16.60
N ARG A 366 -15.27 -3.06 16.50
CA ARG A 366 -15.90 -2.70 15.23
C ARG A 366 -15.35 -1.39 14.70
N SER A 367 -15.15 -0.39 15.54
CA SER A 367 -14.55 0.89 15.18
C SER A 367 -13.11 0.69 14.68
N ALA A 368 -12.29 -0.08 15.40
CA ALA A 368 -10.94 -0.44 14.95
C ALA A 368 -10.94 -1.17 13.60
N SER A 369 -11.88 -2.11 13.41
CA SER A 369 -12.07 -2.83 12.15
C SER A 369 -12.42 -1.90 11.00
N LEU A 370 -13.35 -0.95 11.21
CA LEU A 370 -13.75 0.01 10.17
C LEU A 370 -12.63 0.98 9.82
N LEU A 371 -11.91 1.51 10.81
CA LEU A 371 -10.77 2.39 10.58
C LEU A 371 -9.73 1.71 9.69
N ASP A 372 -9.26 0.54 10.09
CA ASP A 372 -8.21 -0.17 9.38
C ASP A 372 -8.67 -0.67 8.00
N MET A 373 -9.89 -1.18 7.89
CA MET A 373 -10.43 -1.68 6.63
C MET A 373 -10.62 -0.56 5.61
N PHE A 374 -11.20 0.59 5.99
CA PHE A 374 -11.49 1.66 5.03
C PHE A 374 -10.28 2.51 4.69
N THR A 375 -9.28 2.64 5.57
CA THR A 375 -7.96 3.18 5.16
C THR A 375 -7.25 2.21 4.20
N SER A 376 -7.32 0.89 4.44
CA SER A 376 -6.76 -0.09 3.50
C SER A 376 -7.49 -0.10 2.14
N VAL A 377 -8.81 0.13 2.11
CA VAL A 377 -9.56 0.33 0.85
C VAL A 377 -9.05 1.55 0.11
N GLY A 378 -8.94 2.70 0.81
CA GLY A 378 -8.44 3.94 0.24
C GLY A 378 -7.04 3.76 -0.32
N GLN A 379 -6.12 3.36 0.52
CA GLN A 379 -4.71 3.19 0.18
C GLN A 379 -4.48 2.17 -0.94
N GLY A 380 -5.33 1.13 -1.03
CA GLY A 380 -5.25 0.12 -2.09
C GLY A 380 -5.70 0.61 -3.46
N ILE A 381 -6.43 1.74 -3.57
CA ILE A 381 -6.98 2.24 -4.85
C ILE A 381 -6.54 3.67 -5.19
N ILE A 382 -5.97 4.42 -4.24
CA ILE A 382 -5.52 5.80 -4.46
C ILE A 382 -4.31 5.79 -5.40
N PRO A 383 -4.37 6.45 -6.59
CA PRO A 383 -3.30 6.35 -7.60
C PRO A 383 -1.97 6.98 -7.17
N TYR A 384 -1.97 7.82 -6.17
CA TYR A 384 -0.80 8.45 -5.55
C TYR A 384 -0.44 7.83 -4.18
N GLY A 385 -1.11 6.76 -3.79
CA GLY A 385 -0.76 5.99 -2.59
C GLY A 385 0.54 5.23 -2.77
N ALA A 386 1.28 5.04 -1.69
CA ALA A 386 2.60 4.45 -1.70
C ALA A 386 2.62 3.05 -2.34
N GLN A 387 1.58 2.24 -2.13
CA GLN A 387 1.46 0.88 -2.67
C GLN A 387 1.36 0.88 -4.20
N LEU A 388 0.48 1.72 -4.76
CA LEU A 388 0.32 1.79 -6.22
C LEU A 388 1.50 2.47 -6.90
N LEU A 389 2.10 3.49 -6.28
CA LEU A 389 3.32 4.11 -6.81
C LEU A 389 4.49 3.12 -6.80
N SER A 390 4.64 2.30 -5.74
CA SER A 390 5.66 1.25 -5.68
C SER A 390 5.46 0.21 -6.77
N ALA A 391 4.24 -0.31 -6.91
CA ALA A 391 3.89 -1.27 -7.94
C ALA A 391 4.13 -0.70 -9.35
N ALA A 392 3.75 0.54 -9.58
CA ALA A 392 3.95 1.26 -10.85
C ALA A 392 5.45 1.41 -11.17
N THR A 393 6.24 1.89 -10.22
CA THR A 393 7.68 2.11 -10.40
C THR A 393 8.42 0.79 -10.70
N LEU A 394 8.10 -0.27 -9.96
CA LEU A 394 8.73 -1.58 -10.12
C LEU A 394 8.36 -2.30 -11.43
N THR A 395 7.25 -1.92 -12.06
CA THR A 395 6.73 -2.58 -13.26
C THR A 395 6.77 -1.70 -14.51
N GLY A 396 7.05 -0.41 -14.38
CA GLY A 396 6.94 0.56 -15.49
C GLY A 396 5.50 0.87 -15.91
N LEU A 397 4.49 0.42 -15.16
CA LEU A 397 3.08 0.73 -15.41
C LEU A 397 2.68 2.04 -14.71
N THR A 398 1.60 2.67 -15.20
CA THR A 398 0.95 3.74 -14.43
C THR A 398 0.01 3.14 -13.36
N PRO A 399 -0.22 3.83 -12.22
CA PRO A 399 -1.23 3.43 -11.26
C PRO A 399 -2.60 3.18 -11.88
N LEU A 400 -3.00 3.98 -12.87
CA LEU A 400 -4.30 3.87 -13.56
C LEU A 400 -4.44 2.61 -14.42
N GLN A 401 -3.34 2.05 -14.90
CA GLN A 401 -3.34 0.75 -15.59
C GLN A 401 -3.50 -0.42 -14.59
N ILE A 402 -3.09 -0.24 -13.34
CA ILE A 402 -3.18 -1.26 -12.29
C ILE A 402 -4.56 -1.28 -11.64
N ILE A 403 -5.16 -0.10 -11.39
CA ILE A 403 -6.43 0.07 -10.68
C ILE A 403 -7.57 -0.85 -11.16
N PRO A 404 -7.80 -1.07 -12.48
CA PRO A 404 -8.87 -1.97 -12.94
C PRO A 404 -8.76 -3.42 -12.44
N ASN A 405 -7.59 -3.82 -11.96
CA ASN A 405 -7.29 -5.17 -11.49
C ASN A 405 -7.22 -5.28 -9.95
N LEU A 406 -7.59 -4.23 -9.22
CA LEU A 406 -7.57 -4.18 -7.76
C LEU A 406 -8.89 -4.70 -7.17
N TYR A 407 -9.19 -5.95 -7.44
CA TYR A 407 -10.47 -6.56 -7.03
C TYR A 407 -10.62 -6.63 -5.52
N TYR A 408 -9.57 -7.01 -4.79
CA TYR A 408 -9.66 -7.20 -3.34
C TYR A 408 -9.98 -5.92 -2.57
N PRO A 409 -9.29 -4.78 -2.74
CA PRO A 409 -9.64 -3.54 -2.03
C PRO A 409 -11.09 -3.10 -2.28
N LEU A 410 -11.57 -3.22 -3.52
CA LEU A 410 -12.94 -2.87 -3.89
C LEU A 410 -13.96 -3.81 -3.22
N LEU A 411 -13.73 -5.12 -3.28
CA LEU A 411 -14.61 -6.12 -2.66
C LEU A 411 -14.59 -6.01 -1.13
N MET A 412 -13.44 -5.71 -0.52
CA MET A 412 -13.32 -5.44 0.91
C MET A 412 -14.19 -4.25 1.31
N GLY A 413 -14.16 -3.16 0.54
CA GLY A 413 -15.03 -2.01 0.75
C GLY A 413 -16.52 -2.37 0.67
N VAL A 414 -16.90 -3.14 -0.36
CA VAL A 414 -18.28 -3.64 -0.50
C VAL A 414 -18.68 -4.51 0.69
N CYS A 415 -17.87 -5.48 1.09
CA CYS A 415 -18.13 -6.32 2.26
C CYS A 415 -18.25 -5.48 3.54
N GLY A 416 -17.38 -4.47 3.71
CA GLY A 416 -17.45 -3.53 4.82
C GLY A 416 -18.79 -2.79 4.88
N VAL A 417 -19.22 -2.21 3.77
CA VAL A 417 -20.52 -1.51 3.65
C VAL A 417 -21.68 -2.46 3.91
N LEU A 418 -21.69 -3.66 3.32
CA LEU A 418 -22.74 -4.66 3.55
C LEU A 418 -22.84 -5.04 5.02
N THR A 419 -21.72 -5.16 5.73
CA THR A 419 -21.77 -5.44 7.18
C THR A 419 -22.32 -4.27 8.01
N ILE A 420 -22.15 -3.01 7.58
CA ILE A 420 -22.78 -1.86 8.23
C ILE A 420 -24.32 -1.91 8.05
N ILE A 421 -24.76 -2.25 6.84
CA ILE A 421 -26.19 -2.25 6.49
C ILE A 421 -26.93 -3.42 7.14
N PHE A 422 -26.39 -4.63 7.01
CA PHE A 422 -27.13 -5.87 7.31
C PHE A 422 -26.82 -6.51 8.66
N ARG A 423 -25.74 -6.12 9.36
CA ARG A 423 -25.41 -6.71 10.66
C ARG A 423 -26.49 -6.37 11.69
N PRO A 424 -27.04 -7.37 12.41
CA PRO A 424 -27.95 -7.12 13.53
C PRO A 424 -27.26 -6.22 14.57
N GLN A 425 -27.97 -5.22 15.06
CA GLN A 425 -27.49 -4.39 16.15
C GLN A 425 -27.50 -5.23 17.43
N SER A 426 -26.40 -5.92 17.70
CA SER A 426 -26.22 -6.67 18.93
C SER A 426 -26.28 -5.69 20.11
N LYS A 427 -27.24 -5.89 21.01
CA LYS A 427 -27.20 -5.29 22.36
C LYS A 427 -25.92 -5.73 23.03
N LYS A 428 -25.27 -4.84 23.79
CA LYS A 428 -24.12 -5.17 24.66
C LYS A 428 -24.36 -6.52 25.31
N LEU A 429 -23.46 -7.47 25.09
CA LEU A 429 -23.25 -8.52 26.08
C LEU A 429 -22.72 -7.79 27.33
N GLN A 430 -23.57 -7.67 28.34
CA GLN A 430 -23.24 -7.20 29.69
C GLN A 430 -22.15 -8.06 30.30
#